data_35c387309ef5b6d299cabd029f8771c5
#
_entry.id   35c387309ef5b6d299cabd029f8771c5
#
_cell.length_a   1.000
_cell.length_b   1.000
_cell.length_c   1.000
_cell.angle_alpha   90.00
_cell.angle_beta   90.00
_cell.angle_gamma   90.00
#
_symmetry.space_group_name_H-M   'P 1'
#
loop_
_entity.id
_entity.type
_entity.pdbx_description
1 polymer ?
#
loop_
_entity_poly.entity_id
_entity_poly.type
_entity_poly.pdbx_seq_one_letter_code
_entity_poly.pdbx_strand_id
1 'polypeptide(L)'
;STLVRSSAASDVYKRQIQYSPGVGVDYYIWALQLSGLGTTLTGVNFLATVLKMRAPGMKLMDMPIFTWTCTWANVLIVASFPILAATMALLSLDRYLDFHIFTNELGGNPMMYVNLFWAWGHPEVYILILPAFGIFSEVISTFTGKRLFGHHSMVYASGAISVLGFMVWLHHFFTMGSGASVNAFFGLATMLISIPTGVKLFNWLFTIYHGRLRITSQVLWTLGFMVTFAIGGMTGVLLAIPGADFVLHNSLFVIAHFHNVIIGGAVFGYIAGFSFYFPKAFGFKLHEGWGKAAFWFWISGFFVAFMPLYALGFMGMTRRLNATTNPEWVPYLYVAMFGALMIAAGIACQLIQLYVSIRDRKQNACDSGDPWNGHTLEWSTSSPPPFYNFAVIPTANTIDAFTEAKEDGTAYQRPKHYEPIHMPNNTATGVVMGALLTVFGFAMIWHIWWLAIVGLVGTIGYFIIHAARDDQGYMVPVETIERIEAEQHARLVAEKKIPANRVETSLEQA
;
A
#
# COMPACT_ATOMS: atom_id res chain seq x y z
N SER A 1 34.50 -16.64 16.13
CA SER A 1 34.86 -15.92 14.90
C SER A 1 33.89 -16.15 13.72
N THR A 2 32.95 -17.07 13.81
CA THR A 2 31.94 -17.38 12.78
C THR A 2 30.69 -16.52 12.86
N LEU A 3 30.45 -15.82 13.95
CA LEU A 3 29.32 -14.91 14.14
C LEU A 3 29.47 -13.53 13.48
N VAL A 4 30.67 -13.15 13.06
CA VAL A 4 30.99 -11.82 12.51
C VAL A 4 30.98 -11.80 10.96
N ARG A 5 30.79 -12.93 10.30
CA ARG A 5 30.45 -12.89 8.87
C ARG A 5 28.98 -12.46 8.74
N SER A 6 28.79 -11.15 8.85
CA SER A 6 27.50 -10.53 8.90
C SER A 6 26.62 -10.98 7.73
N SER A 7 25.33 -11.10 8.01
CA SER A 7 24.29 -11.52 7.06
C SER A 7 24.32 -10.75 5.74
N ALA A 8 24.76 -9.49 5.74
CA ALA A 8 24.78 -8.66 4.55
C ALA A 8 25.97 -8.98 3.62
N ALA A 9 27.18 -9.22 4.15
CA ALA A 9 28.29 -9.72 3.33
C ALA A 9 27.92 -11.09 2.76
N SER A 10 27.34 -11.99 3.58
CA SER A 10 26.85 -13.29 3.11
C SER A 10 25.73 -13.16 2.07
N ASP A 11 24.90 -12.12 2.13
CA ASP A 11 23.85 -11.87 1.14
C ASP A 11 24.44 -11.45 -0.23
N VAL A 12 25.55 -10.69 -0.25
CA VAL A 12 26.23 -10.32 -1.50
C VAL A 12 26.95 -11.53 -2.10
N TYR A 13 27.73 -12.26 -1.31
CA TYR A 13 28.40 -13.47 -1.78
C TYR A 13 27.42 -14.52 -2.32
N LYS A 14 26.30 -14.72 -1.66
CA LYS A 14 25.27 -15.67 -2.10
C LYS A 14 24.62 -15.30 -3.43
N ARG A 15 24.77 -14.08 -3.91
CA ARG A 15 24.16 -13.59 -5.16
C ARG A 15 25.10 -13.60 -6.34
N GLN A 16 26.40 -13.81 -6.14
CA GLN A 16 27.36 -13.93 -7.21
C GLN A 16 27.38 -15.34 -7.81
N ILE A 17 27.73 -15.44 -9.11
CA ILE A 17 27.65 -16.69 -9.86
C ILE A 17 28.50 -17.82 -9.24
N GLN A 18 29.63 -17.47 -8.64
CA GLN A 18 30.55 -18.42 -7.97
C GLN A 18 29.88 -19.13 -6.77
N TYR A 19 29.06 -18.40 -6.01
CA TYR A 19 28.45 -18.91 -4.78
C TYR A 19 26.96 -19.28 -4.96
N SER A 20 26.33 -18.82 -6.03
CA SER A 20 24.95 -19.12 -6.42
C SER A 20 24.82 -19.24 -7.93
N PRO A 21 25.33 -20.33 -8.49
CA PRO A 21 25.34 -20.55 -9.95
C PRO A 21 23.95 -20.80 -10.54
N GLY A 22 22.97 -21.11 -9.68
CA GLY A 22 21.60 -21.35 -10.11
C GLY A 22 20.83 -20.05 -10.44
N VAL A 23 19.77 -20.18 -11.22
CA VAL A 23 18.94 -19.08 -11.75
C VAL A 23 18.13 -18.29 -10.68
N GLY A 24 18.15 -18.70 -9.41
CA GLY A 24 17.35 -18.05 -8.37
C GLY A 24 17.69 -16.56 -8.16
N VAL A 25 18.97 -16.20 -8.26
CA VAL A 25 19.40 -14.80 -8.16
C VAL A 25 19.00 -14.02 -9.41
N ASP A 26 18.98 -14.66 -10.57
CA ASP A 26 18.55 -14.02 -11.82
C ASP A 26 17.04 -13.69 -11.77
N TYR A 27 16.21 -14.59 -11.23
CA TYR A 27 14.80 -14.30 -10.93
C TYR A 27 14.66 -13.09 -10.00
N TYR A 28 15.46 -13.04 -8.93
CA TYR A 28 15.45 -11.91 -7.99
C TYR A 28 15.80 -10.58 -8.67
N ILE A 29 16.86 -10.54 -9.46
CA ILE A 29 17.32 -9.34 -10.17
C ILE A 29 16.24 -8.85 -11.13
N TRP A 30 15.77 -9.73 -12.02
CA TRP A 30 14.83 -9.33 -13.07
C TRP A 30 13.43 -9.06 -12.55
N ALA A 31 13.00 -9.74 -11.48
CA ALA A 31 11.75 -9.40 -10.80
C ALA A 31 11.78 -7.97 -10.26
N LEU A 32 12.87 -7.58 -9.56
CA LEU A 32 13.01 -6.23 -9.01
C LEU A 32 13.23 -5.17 -10.10
N GLN A 33 13.95 -5.48 -11.18
CA GLN A 33 14.15 -4.54 -12.28
C GLN A 33 12.83 -4.21 -13.00
N LEU A 34 12.08 -5.22 -13.40
CA LEU A 34 10.83 -5.03 -14.15
C LEU A 34 9.73 -4.41 -13.26
N SER A 35 9.55 -4.91 -12.05
CA SER A 35 8.59 -4.34 -11.10
C SER A 35 8.99 -2.92 -10.69
N GLY A 36 10.29 -2.67 -10.48
CA GLY A 36 10.82 -1.36 -10.10
C GLY A 36 10.62 -0.30 -11.18
N LEU A 37 10.79 -0.66 -12.46
CA LEU A 37 10.47 0.22 -13.58
C LEU A 37 8.98 0.57 -13.61
N GLY A 38 8.11 -0.44 -13.51
CA GLY A 38 6.66 -0.24 -13.48
C GLY A 38 6.22 0.63 -12.30
N THR A 39 6.77 0.38 -11.11
CA THR A 39 6.47 1.15 -9.90
C THR A 39 6.94 2.59 -10.01
N THR A 40 8.13 2.85 -10.56
CA THR A 40 8.63 4.22 -10.81
C THR A 40 7.70 4.99 -11.74
N LEU A 41 7.30 4.39 -12.85
CA LEU A 41 6.38 5.01 -13.82
C LEU A 41 5.01 5.27 -13.19
N THR A 42 4.51 4.35 -12.36
CA THR A 42 3.28 4.52 -11.59
C THR A 42 3.41 5.72 -10.65
N GLY A 43 4.52 5.84 -9.90
CA GLY A 43 4.78 6.96 -9.01
C GLY A 43 4.75 8.30 -9.73
N VAL A 44 5.41 8.41 -10.88
CA VAL A 44 5.38 9.62 -11.72
C VAL A 44 3.96 9.95 -12.18
N ASN A 45 3.21 8.95 -12.64
CA ASN A 45 1.83 9.13 -13.09
C ASN A 45 0.91 9.63 -11.96
N PHE A 46 0.98 9.02 -10.77
CA PHE A 46 0.20 9.46 -9.61
C PHE A 46 0.54 10.89 -9.19
N LEU A 47 1.81 11.23 -9.09
CA LEU A 47 2.23 12.59 -8.73
C LEU A 47 1.74 13.62 -9.76
N ALA A 48 1.89 13.32 -11.05
CA ALA A 48 1.40 14.19 -12.12
C ALA A 48 -0.11 14.39 -12.03
N THR A 49 -0.87 13.31 -11.81
CA THR A 49 -2.33 13.35 -11.67
C THR A 49 -2.74 14.20 -10.48
N VAL A 50 -2.20 13.93 -9.29
CA VAL A 50 -2.55 14.67 -8.07
C VAL A 50 -2.18 16.16 -8.17
N LEU A 51 -1.04 16.47 -8.76
CA LEU A 51 -0.58 17.87 -8.85
C LEU A 51 -1.30 18.68 -9.93
N LYS A 52 -1.69 18.05 -11.04
CA LYS A 52 -2.23 18.76 -12.23
C LYS A 52 -3.72 18.60 -12.44
N MET A 53 -4.35 17.53 -11.89
CA MET A 53 -5.73 17.15 -12.20
C MET A 53 -6.65 17.19 -10.98
N ARG A 54 -6.36 18.07 -10.00
CA ARG A 54 -7.27 18.31 -8.87
C ARG A 54 -8.59 18.90 -9.36
N ALA A 55 -9.66 18.59 -8.62
CA ALA A 55 -10.97 19.19 -8.87
C ALA A 55 -10.88 20.73 -8.84
N PRO A 56 -11.70 21.43 -9.62
CA PRO A 56 -11.77 22.89 -9.57
C PRO A 56 -11.97 23.40 -8.13
N GLY A 57 -11.27 24.46 -7.74
CA GLY A 57 -11.30 25.03 -6.40
C GLY A 57 -10.40 24.34 -5.36
N MET A 58 -10.05 23.06 -5.55
CA MET A 58 -9.29 22.28 -4.57
C MET A 58 -7.84 22.74 -4.46
N LYS A 59 -7.51 23.36 -3.32
CA LYS A 59 -6.13 23.64 -2.92
C LYS A 59 -5.44 22.37 -2.43
N LEU A 60 -4.10 22.40 -2.33
CA LEU A 60 -3.35 21.23 -1.86
C LEU A 60 -3.81 20.74 -0.48
N MET A 61 -4.05 21.64 0.46
CA MET A 61 -4.45 21.27 1.82
C MET A 61 -5.93 20.88 1.95
N ASP A 62 -6.73 21.09 0.90
CA ASP A 62 -8.11 20.63 0.83
C ASP A 62 -8.23 19.19 0.31
N MET A 63 -7.12 18.58 -0.12
CA MET A 63 -7.12 17.18 -0.55
C MET A 63 -7.40 16.24 0.63
N PRO A 64 -8.18 15.16 0.42
CA PRO A 64 -8.41 14.12 1.43
C PRO A 64 -7.11 13.51 1.96
N ILE A 65 -7.11 13.06 3.21
CA ILE A 65 -5.91 12.51 3.85
C ILE A 65 -5.37 11.27 3.13
N PHE A 66 -6.25 10.44 2.57
CA PHE A 66 -5.83 9.28 1.77
C PHE A 66 -5.04 9.72 0.54
N THR A 67 -5.49 10.76 -0.16
CA THR A 67 -4.75 11.35 -1.30
C THR A 67 -3.37 11.84 -0.87
N TRP A 68 -3.26 12.52 0.28
CA TRP A 68 -1.98 12.98 0.81
C TRP A 68 -1.03 11.84 1.16
N THR A 69 -1.52 10.80 1.84
CA THR A 69 -0.65 9.66 2.20
C THR A 69 -0.17 8.90 0.99
N CYS A 70 -1.02 8.74 -0.03
CA CYS A 70 -0.61 8.20 -1.33
C CYS A 70 0.38 9.12 -2.06
N THR A 71 0.20 10.44 -1.99
CA THR A 71 1.16 11.41 -2.57
C THR A 71 2.54 11.24 -1.95
N TRP A 72 2.64 11.21 -0.62
CA TRP A 72 3.92 11.01 0.06
C TRP A 72 4.55 9.64 -0.24
N ALA A 73 3.75 8.58 -0.34
CA ALA A 73 4.26 7.28 -0.78
C ALA A 73 4.84 7.34 -2.20
N ASN A 74 4.18 8.04 -3.12
CA ASN A 74 4.66 8.17 -4.50
C ASN A 74 5.90 9.08 -4.61
N VAL A 75 6.05 10.09 -3.74
CA VAL A 75 7.32 10.85 -3.61
C VAL A 75 8.47 9.92 -3.24
N LEU A 76 8.26 9.04 -2.26
CA LEU A 76 9.26 8.03 -1.88
C LEU A 76 9.56 7.05 -3.01
N ILE A 77 8.55 6.58 -3.75
CA ILE A 77 8.72 5.71 -4.92
C ILE A 77 9.66 6.35 -5.93
N VAL A 78 9.36 7.57 -6.37
CA VAL A 78 10.14 8.26 -7.41
C VAL A 78 11.57 8.55 -6.94
N ALA A 79 11.78 8.78 -5.63
CA ALA A 79 13.10 9.03 -5.06
C ALA A 79 13.92 7.74 -4.87
N SER A 80 13.31 6.63 -4.43
CA SER A 80 14.04 5.44 -3.98
C SER A 80 14.16 4.32 -5.02
N PHE A 81 13.17 4.12 -5.88
CA PHE A 81 13.22 3.03 -6.87
C PHE A 81 14.32 3.16 -7.93
N PRO A 82 14.72 4.36 -8.39
CA PRO A 82 15.91 4.50 -9.23
C PRO A 82 17.19 3.98 -8.57
N ILE A 83 17.33 4.10 -7.24
CA ILE A 83 18.46 3.55 -6.48
C ILE A 83 18.42 2.02 -6.51
N LEU A 84 17.24 1.42 -6.34
CA LEU A 84 17.06 -0.03 -6.48
C LEU A 84 17.44 -0.49 -7.89
N ALA A 85 16.93 0.20 -8.92
CA ALA A 85 17.21 -0.14 -10.32
C ALA A 85 18.73 -0.09 -10.61
N ALA A 86 19.41 0.96 -10.14
CA ALA A 86 20.87 1.06 -10.25
C ALA A 86 21.57 -0.09 -9.51
N THR A 87 21.13 -0.43 -8.29
CA THR A 87 21.68 -1.52 -7.50
C THR A 87 21.57 -2.87 -8.22
N MET A 88 20.40 -3.15 -8.79
CA MET A 88 20.16 -4.38 -9.54
C MET A 88 20.96 -4.41 -10.86
N ALA A 89 21.10 -3.26 -11.53
CA ALA A 89 21.93 -3.15 -12.72
C ALA A 89 23.40 -3.45 -12.41
N LEU A 90 23.97 -2.85 -11.34
CA LEU A 90 25.33 -3.12 -10.90
C LEU A 90 25.52 -4.60 -10.52
N LEU A 91 24.54 -5.21 -9.85
CA LEU A 91 24.58 -6.65 -9.54
C LEU A 91 24.49 -7.51 -10.81
N SER A 92 23.78 -7.07 -11.83
CA SER A 92 23.72 -7.74 -13.14
C SER A 92 25.06 -7.69 -13.85
N LEU A 93 25.77 -6.56 -13.79
CA LEU A 93 27.12 -6.41 -14.35
C LEU A 93 28.10 -7.37 -13.67
N ASP A 94 28.06 -7.47 -12.34
CA ASP A 94 28.88 -8.45 -11.60
C ASP A 94 28.55 -9.89 -12.03
N ARG A 95 27.26 -10.20 -12.19
CA ARG A 95 26.81 -11.57 -12.42
C ARG A 95 27.00 -12.03 -13.87
N TYR A 96 26.74 -11.15 -14.86
CA TYR A 96 26.77 -11.52 -16.28
C TYR A 96 28.02 -11.12 -17.01
N LEU A 97 28.75 -10.09 -16.53
CA LEU A 97 29.88 -9.50 -17.22
C LEU A 97 31.19 -9.48 -16.39
N ASP A 98 31.14 -10.07 -15.20
CA ASP A 98 32.32 -10.25 -14.32
C ASP A 98 33.01 -8.93 -13.91
N PHE A 99 32.20 -7.89 -13.60
CA PHE A 99 32.72 -6.55 -13.26
C PHE A 99 33.28 -6.43 -11.84
N HIS A 100 32.97 -7.34 -10.93
CA HIS A 100 33.46 -7.38 -9.55
C HIS A 100 33.19 -6.12 -8.70
N ILE A 101 32.07 -5.43 -8.93
CA ILE A 101 31.72 -4.18 -8.24
C ILE A 101 31.52 -4.43 -6.74
N PHE A 102 30.90 -5.56 -6.39
CA PHE A 102 30.57 -5.93 -5.01
C PHE A 102 31.43 -7.06 -4.45
N THR A 103 32.40 -7.59 -5.20
CA THR A 103 33.25 -8.71 -4.80
C THR A 103 34.52 -8.22 -4.11
N ASN A 104 34.59 -8.37 -2.78
CA ASN A 104 35.72 -7.84 -1.97
C ASN A 104 37.10 -8.40 -2.40
N GLU A 105 37.17 -9.68 -2.73
CA GLU A 105 38.41 -10.37 -3.09
C GLU A 105 39.04 -9.81 -4.37
N LEU A 106 38.26 -9.14 -5.21
CA LEU A 106 38.71 -8.59 -6.50
C LEU A 106 38.61 -7.06 -6.54
N GLY A 107 38.65 -6.42 -5.36
CA GLY A 107 38.68 -4.95 -5.24
C GLY A 107 37.29 -4.27 -5.18
N GLY A 108 36.24 -5.03 -5.22
CA GLY A 108 34.87 -4.51 -5.06
C GLY A 108 34.49 -4.19 -3.60
N ASN A 109 33.34 -3.57 -3.40
CA ASN A 109 32.88 -3.16 -2.09
C ASN A 109 31.47 -3.71 -1.78
N PRO A 110 31.35 -4.80 -0.99
CA PRO A 110 30.06 -5.36 -0.59
C PRO A 110 29.22 -4.41 0.27
N MET A 111 29.83 -3.47 1.01
CA MET A 111 29.11 -2.46 1.77
C MET A 111 28.35 -1.48 0.88
N MET A 112 28.84 -1.24 -0.33
CA MET A 112 28.13 -0.41 -1.31
C MET A 112 26.81 -1.05 -1.72
N TYR A 113 26.76 -2.37 -1.93
CA TYR A 113 25.50 -3.08 -2.19
C TYR A 113 24.49 -2.87 -1.05
N VAL A 114 24.92 -3.07 0.19
CA VAL A 114 24.06 -2.97 1.37
C VAL A 114 23.51 -1.56 1.53
N ASN A 115 24.36 -0.55 1.36
CA ASN A 115 23.94 0.85 1.41
C ASN A 115 22.93 1.20 0.32
N LEU A 116 23.21 0.86 -0.93
CA LEU A 116 22.31 1.13 -2.06
C LEU A 116 20.99 0.38 -1.91
N PHE A 117 21.03 -0.90 -1.54
CA PHE A 117 19.83 -1.70 -1.34
C PHE A 117 18.94 -1.13 -0.23
N TRP A 118 19.49 -0.76 0.91
CA TRP A 118 18.71 -0.25 2.04
C TRP A 118 18.32 1.22 1.90
N ALA A 119 19.07 2.02 1.11
CA ALA A 119 18.64 3.36 0.73
C ALA A 119 17.31 3.36 -0.05
N TRP A 120 16.99 2.25 -0.73
CA TRP A 120 15.64 1.96 -1.21
C TRP A 120 14.81 1.20 -0.17
N GLY A 121 15.38 0.18 0.49
CA GLY A 121 14.62 -0.81 1.27
C GLY A 121 13.95 -0.25 2.51
N HIS A 122 14.49 0.79 3.15
CA HIS A 122 13.80 1.45 4.24
C HIS A 122 12.69 2.39 3.77
N PRO A 123 12.86 3.29 2.76
CA PRO A 123 11.75 3.98 2.13
C PRO A 123 10.63 3.04 1.68
N GLU A 124 10.93 1.84 1.20
CA GLU A 124 9.93 0.84 0.78
C GLU A 124 8.93 0.51 1.88
N VAL A 125 9.37 0.34 3.13
CA VAL A 125 8.44 0.03 4.23
C VAL A 125 7.48 1.19 4.52
N TYR A 126 7.91 2.43 4.29
CA TYR A 126 7.03 3.60 4.39
C TYR A 126 6.12 3.77 3.17
N ILE A 127 6.55 3.38 1.98
CA ILE A 127 5.69 3.29 0.79
C ILE A 127 4.52 2.35 1.06
N LEU A 128 4.76 1.22 1.73
CA LEU A 128 3.73 0.26 2.07
C LEU A 128 2.75 0.77 3.14
N ILE A 129 3.23 1.44 4.18
CA ILE A 129 2.38 1.80 5.33
C ILE A 129 1.63 3.12 5.15
N LEU A 130 2.16 4.10 4.41
CA LEU A 130 1.53 5.41 4.27
C LEU A 130 0.11 5.34 3.68
N PRO A 131 -0.16 4.60 2.58
CA PRO A 131 -1.52 4.44 2.07
C PRO A 131 -2.46 3.79 3.09
N ALA A 132 -1.97 2.81 3.88
CA ALA A 132 -2.74 2.20 4.94
C ALA A 132 -3.15 3.23 6.02
N PHE A 133 -2.27 4.16 6.40
CA PHE A 133 -2.61 5.25 7.31
C PHE A 133 -3.72 6.15 6.78
N GLY A 134 -3.74 6.40 5.47
CA GLY A 134 -4.84 7.09 4.81
C GLY A 134 -6.15 6.33 4.92
N ILE A 135 -6.15 5.04 4.59
CA ILE A 135 -7.32 4.16 4.71
C ILE A 135 -7.87 4.15 6.14
N PHE A 136 -7.02 3.99 7.14
CA PHE A 136 -7.45 4.01 8.55
C PHE A 136 -8.11 5.34 8.93
N SER A 137 -7.58 6.45 8.43
CA SER A 137 -8.13 7.77 8.67
C SER A 137 -9.54 7.91 8.08
N GLU A 138 -9.75 7.45 6.84
CA GLU A 138 -11.06 7.44 6.18
C GLU A 138 -12.06 6.52 6.90
N VAL A 139 -11.62 5.33 7.31
CA VAL A 139 -12.48 4.38 8.06
C VAL A 139 -12.88 4.96 9.40
N ILE A 140 -11.94 5.52 10.17
CA ILE A 140 -12.24 6.10 11.50
C ILE A 140 -13.21 7.26 11.38
N SER A 141 -12.97 8.22 10.50
CA SER A 141 -13.84 9.39 10.32
C SER A 141 -15.24 8.98 9.89
N THR A 142 -15.35 8.09 8.90
CA THR A 142 -16.64 7.60 8.38
C THR A 142 -17.46 6.85 9.43
N PHE A 143 -16.86 5.93 10.17
CA PHE A 143 -17.59 5.08 11.11
C PHE A 143 -17.76 5.68 12.50
N THR A 144 -17.06 6.76 12.84
CA THR A 144 -17.35 7.59 14.02
C THR A 144 -18.38 8.66 13.74
N GLY A 145 -18.64 8.98 12.46
CA GLY A 145 -19.49 10.08 12.05
C GLY A 145 -18.91 11.45 12.42
N LYS A 146 -17.58 11.57 12.44
CA LYS A 146 -16.85 12.80 12.77
C LYS A 146 -15.82 13.12 11.69
N ARG A 147 -15.59 14.42 11.45
CA ARG A 147 -14.45 14.86 10.66
C ARG A 147 -13.14 14.44 11.31
N LEU A 148 -12.13 14.13 10.51
CA LEU A 148 -10.81 13.70 10.99
C LEU A 148 -10.18 14.80 11.86
N PHE A 149 -9.88 14.47 13.12
CA PHE A 149 -9.19 15.40 14.01
C PHE A 149 -7.77 15.68 13.52
N GLY A 150 -7.40 16.96 13.44
CA GLY A 150 -6.03 17.36 13.13
C GLY A 150 -5.59 17.04 11.71
N HIS A 151 -6.43 17.21 10.68
CA HIS A 151 -6.10 16.93 9.28
C HIS A 151 -4.73 17.49 8.86
N HIS A 152 -4.44 18.78 9.12
CA HIS A 152 -3.15 19.41 8.79
C HIS A 152 -1.97 18.73 9.48
N SER A 153 -2.10 18.41 10.78
CA SER A 153 -1.05 17.71 11.51
C SER A 153 -0.83 16.28 11.00
N MET A 154 -1.90 15.61 10.50
CA MET A 154 -1.80 14.31 9.84
C MET A 154 -1.04 14.38 8.51
N VAL A 155 -1.27 15.44 7.71
CA VAL A 155 -0.54 15.69 6.46
C VAL A 155 0.94 15.95 6.75
N TYR A 156 1.26 16.86 7.68
CA TYR A 156 2.64 17.16 8.04
C TYR A 156 3.35 15.97 8.67
N ALA A 157 2.67 15.20 9.52
CA ALA A 157 3.22 13.98 10.10
C ALA A 157 3.56 12.94 9.01
N SER A 158 2.71 12.81 7.99
CA SER A 158 2.99 11.91 6.85
C SER A 158 4.23 12.37 6.06
N GLY A 159 4.36 13.69 5.82
CA GLY A 159 5.53 14.26 5.17
C GLY A 159 6.81 14.08 5.99
N ALA A 160 6.74 14.32 7.31
CA ALA A 160 7.87 14.10 8.21
C ALA A 160 8.33 12.63 8.23
N ILE A 161 7.39 11.67 8.27
CA ILE A 161 7.70 10.24 8.16
C ILE A 161 8.40 9.95 6.82
N SER A 162 7.93 10.52 5.71
CA SER A 162 8.54 10.29 4.39
C SER A 162 9.97 10.83 4.32
N VAL A 163 10.20 12.05 4.77
CA VAL A 163 11.54 12.67 4.75
C VAL A 163 12.49 11.93 5.68
N LEU A 164 12.10 11.68 6.94
CA LEU A 164 12.93 10.93 7.89
C LEU A 164 13.15 9.51 7.41
N GLY A 165 12.12 8.86 6.88
CA GLY A 165 12.21 7.49 6.35
C GLY A 165 13.26 7.33 5.25
N PHE A 166 13.56 8.38 4.49
CA PHE A 166 14.65 8.37 3.51
C PHE A 166 16.04 8.55 4.14
N MET A 167 16.13 8.92 5.43
CA MET A 167 17.40 9.28 6.09
C MET A 167 17.90 8.23 7.09
N VAL A 168 17.25 7.06 7.21
CA VAL A 168 17.49 6.14 8.35
C VAL A 168 17.92 4.72 7.95
N TRP A 169 18.21 4.47 6.69
CA TRP A 169 18.42 3.11 6.14
C TRP A 169 19.51 2.30 6.81
N LEU A 170 20.52 2.92 7.43
CA LEU A 170 21.69 2.22 7.98
C LEU A 170 21.36 1.35 9.22
N HIS A 171 20.23 1.62 9.89
CA HIS A 171 19.81 0.76 11.01
C HIS A 171 19.54 -0.70 10.60
N HIS A 172 19.40 -1.00 9.31
CA HIS A 172 19.31 -2.37 8.83
C HIS A 172 20.64 -3.15 8.91
N PHE A 173 21.74 -2.48 9.20
CA PHE A 173 23.07 -3.09 9.28
C PHE A 173 24.01 -2.42 10.29
N PHE A 174 23.51 -2.01 11.46
CA PHE A 174 24.30 -1.45 12.56
C PHE A 174 25.50 -2.32 12.96
N THR A 175 25.37 -3.64 12.81
CA THR A 175 26.40 -4.63 13.19
C THR A 175 27.52 -4.78 12.16
N MET A 176 27.52 -4.01 11.06
CA MET A 176 28.47 -4.16 9.96
C MET A 176 29.72 -3.27 10.05
N GLY A 177 29.91 -2.54 11.16
CA GLY A 177 31.15 -1.81 11.40
C GLY A 177 31.20 -0.38 10.85
N SER A 178 30.06 0.29 10.71
CA SER A 178 30.00 1.70 10.25
C SER A 178 30.59 2.71 11.25
N GLY A 179 30.90 2.26 12.48
CA GLY A 179 31.45 3.09 13.55
C GLY A 179 30.39 3.68 14.47
N ALA A 180 30.81 4.03 15.71
CA ALA A 180 29.90 4.43 16.80
C ALA A 180 29.14 5.72 16.47
N SER A 181 29.82 6.74 15.91
CA SER A 181 29.19 8.03 15.60
C SER A 181 28.14 7.92 14.52
N VAL A 182 28.41 7.12 13.47
CA VAL A 182 27.44 6.86 12.39
C VAL A 182 26.25 6.08 12.90
N ASN A 183 26.46 5.03 13.69
CA ASN A 183 25.38 4.27 14.30
C ASN A 183 24.53 5.13 15.24
N ALA A 184 25.14 6.02 16.03
CA ALA A 184 24.42 6.94 16.90
C ALA A 184 23.55 7.91 16.10
N PHE A 185 24.06 8.50 15.02
CA PHE A 185 23.29 9.39 14.15
C PHE A 185 22.06 8.67 13.57
N PHE A 186 22.26 7.52 12.94
CA PHE A 186 21.15 6.77 12.33
C PHE A 186 20.18 6.21 13.38
N GLY A 187 20.64 5.86 14.58
CA GLY A 187 19.79 5.45 15.69
C GLY A 187 18.87 6.58 16.15
N LEU A 188 19.43 7.76 16.40
CA LEU A 188 18.66 8.97 16.78
C LEU A 188 17.66 9.38 15.69
N ALA A 189 18.10 9.42 14.43
CA ALA A 189 17.24 9.74 13.29
C ALA A 189 16.08 8.75 13.18
N THR A 190 16.32 7.45 13.42
CA THR A 190 15.28 6.40 13.42
C THR A 190 14.28 6.62 14.55
N MET A 191 14.74 6.91 15.76
CA MET A 191 13.86 7.19 16.89
C MET A 191 12.97 8.41 16.67
N LEU A 192 13.44 9.45 15.96
CA LEU A 192 12.66 10.64 15.66
C LEU A 192 11.36 10.32 14.88
N ILE A 193 11.30 9.22 14.11
CA ILE A 193 10.09 8.82 13.37
C ILE A 193 8.93 8.46 14.32
N SER A 194 9.22 8.11 15.57
CA SER A 194 8.19 7.84 16.56
C SER A 194 7.32 9.06 16.89
N ILE A 195 7.86 10.27 16.76
CA ILE A 195 7.14 11.52 17.06
C ILE A 195 5.98 11.75 16.07
N PRO A 196 6.19 11.86 14.76
CA PRO A 196 5.09 12.02 13.82
C PRO A 196 4.14 10.81 13.79
N THR A 197 4.63 9.61 14.08
CA THR A 197 3.79 8.42 14.22
C THR A 197 2.87 8.53 15.44
N GLY A 198 3.39 9.01 16.57
CA GLY A 198 2.60 9.30 17.77
C GLY A 198 1.51 10.34 17.51
N VAL A 199 1.81 11.41 16.77
CA VAL A 199 0.81 12.42 16.36
C VAL A 199 -0.35 11.76 15.63
N LYS A 200 -0.08 10.83 14.71
CA LYS A 200 -1.15 10.12 13.99
C LYS A 200 -2.01 9.25 14.91
N LEU A 201 -1.40 8.46 15.79
CA LEU A 201 -2.11 7.61 16.73
C LEU A 201 -3.04 8.42 17.64
N PHE A 202 -2.55 9.54 18.20
CA PHE A 202 -3.38 10.43 19.02
C PHE A 202 -4.50 11.09 18.21
N ASN A 203 -4.26 11.52 16.99
CA ASN A 203 -5.30 12.11 16.15
C ASN A 203 -6.42 11.10 15.81
N TRP A 204 -6.10 9.83 15.60
CA TRP A 204 -7.11 8.77 15.45
C TRP A 204 -7.89 8.56 16.74
N LEU A 205 -7.23 8.52 17.90
CA LEU A 205 -7.91 8.43 19.20
C LEU A 205 -8.84 9.63 19.44
N PHE A 206 -8.40 10.86 19.16
CA PHE A 206 -9.23 12.06 19.26
C PHE A 206 -10.38 12.10 18.25
N THR A 207 -10.22 11.48 17.10
CA THR A 207 -11.32 11.31 16.14
C THR A 207 -12.36 10.34 16.70
N ILE A 208 -11.94 9.23 17.34
CA ILE A 208 -12.83 8.26 17.98
C ILE A 208 -13.52 8.87 19.23
N TYR A 209 -12.78 9.67 20.00
CA TYR A 209 -13.28 10.25 21.25
C TYR A 209 -14.51 11.13 21.00
N HIS A 210 -15.59 10.90 21.77
CA HIS A 210 -16.92 11.50 21.59
C HIS A 210 -17.58 11.22 20.22
N GLY A 211 -17.10 10.24 19.44
CA GLY A 211 -17.76 9.77 18.22
C GLY A 211 -18.78 8.65 18.51
N ARG A 212 -19.69 8.42 17.55
CA ARG A 212 -20.62 7.29 17.60
C ARG A 212 -20.07 6.11 16.80
N LEU A 213 -19.06 5.43 17.35
CA LEU A 213 -18.34 4.35 16.63
C LEU A 213 -19.29 3.18 16.31
N ARG A 214 -19.47 2.91 15.02
CA ARG A 214 -20.18 1.74 14.51
C ARG A 214 -19.22 0.59 14.33
N ILE A 215 -19.32 -0.47 15.13
CA ILE A 215 -18.42 -1.63 15.08
C ILE A 215 -18.73 -2.52 13.87
N THR A 216 -18.01 -2.26 12.79
CA THR A 216 -18.02 -3.05 11.55
C THR A 216 -16.68 -3.79 11.40
N SER A 217 -16.60 -4.72 10.43
CA SER A 217 -15.35 -5.45 10.16
C SER A 217 -14.20 -4.48 9.80
N GLN A 218 -14.45 -3.43 9.03
CA GLN A 218 -13.47 -2.39 8.69
C GLN A 218 -12.90 -1.70 9.94
N VAL A 219 -13.79 -1.36 10.88
CA VAL A 219 -13.41 -0.74 12.16
C VAL A 219 -12.61 -1.70 13.01
N LEU A 220 -12.97 -2.97 13.07
CA LEU A 220 -12.20 -3.97 13.81
C LEU A 220 -10.77 -4.08 13.28
N TRP A 221 -10.58 -4.15 11.96
CA TRP A 221 -9.25 -4.14 11.35
C TRP A 221 -8.46 -2.88 11.73
N THR A 222 -9.11 -1.73 11.76
CA THR A 222 -8.49 -0.45 12.14
C THR A 222 -8.10 -0.41 13.63
N LEU A 223 -8.96 -0.89 14.53
CA LEU A 223 -8.64 -0.98 15.95
C LEU A 223 -7.54 -2.02 16.22
N GLY A 224 -7.59 -3.15 15.53
CA GLY A 224 -6.53 -4.16 15.57
C GLY A 224 -5.18 -3.57 15.15
N PHE A 225 -5.15 -2.81 14.05
CA PHE A 225 -3.98 -2.05 13.64
C PHE A 225 -3.45 -1.14 14.75
N MET A 226 -4.29 -0.34 15.39
CA MET A 226 -3.82 0.62 16.41
C MET A 226 -3.07 -0.08 17.53
N VAL A 227 -3.53 -1.27 17.95
CA VAL A 227 -2.88 -2.06 19.01
C VAL A 227 -1.59 -2.70 18.51
N THR A 228 -1.65 -3.42 17.40
CA THR A 228 -0.49 -4.17 16.86
C THR A 228 0.62 -3.24 16.39
N PHE A 229 0.26 -2.13 15.75
CA PHE A 229 1.22 -1.15 15.27
C PHE A 229 1.87 -0.34 16.40
N ALA A 230 1.15 -0.07 17.49
CA ALA A 230 1.74 0.54 18.69
C ALA A 230 2.81 -0.38 19.31
N ILE A 231 2.55 -1.68 19.44
CA ILE A 231 3.54 -2.67 19.89
C ILE A 231 4.72 -2.73 18.92
N GLY A 232 4.44 -2.81 17.62
CA GLY A 232 5.46 -2.79 16.57
C GLY A 232 6.34 -1.55 16.62
N GLY A 233 5.75 -0.38 16.81
CA GLY A 233 6.47 0.89 16.94
C GLY A 233 7.39 0.93 18.17
N MET A 234 6.90 0.48 19.34
CA MET A 234 7.73 0.39 20.55
C MET A 234 8.93 -0.56 20.38
N THR A 235 8.70 -1.72 19.75
CA THR A 235 9.79 -2.67 19.47
C THR A 235 10.75 -2.14 18.39
N GLY A 236 10.27 -1.32 17.47
CA GLY A 236 11.09 -0.59 16.50
C GLY A 236 11.99 0.45 17.14
N VAL A 237 11.46 1.21 18.11
CA VAL A 237 12.29 2.15 18.90
C VAL A 237 13.37 1.42 19.68
N LEU A 238 13.09 0.24 20.24
CA LEU A 238 14.10 -0.60 20.87
C LEU A 238 15.20 -1.01 19.88
N LEU A 239 14.85 -1.47 18.68
CA LEU A 239 15.82 -1.85 17.65
C LEU A 239 16.57 -0.64 17.06
N ALA A 240 16.04 0.58 17.18
CA ALA A 240 16.73 1.81 16.79
C ALA A 240 17.93 2.16 17.70
N ILE A 241 18.00 1.57 18.90
CA ILE A 241 19.11 1.72 19.83
C ILE A 241 20.23 0.75 19.40
N PRO A 242 21.39 1.23 18.91
CA PRO A 242 22.45 0.34 18.39
C PRO A 242 22.88 -0.74 19.41
N GLY A 243 22.99 -0.39 20.70
CA GLY A 243 23.35 -1.36 21.75
C GLY A 243 22.34 -2.49 21.90
N ALA A 244 21.04 -2.22 21.78
CA ALA A 244 20.01 -3.24 21.80
C ALA A 244 20.02 -4.07 20.50
N ASP A 245 20.22 -3.41 19.34
CA ASP A 245 20.27 -4.10 18.05
C ASP A 245 21.45 -5.06 17.96
N PHE A 246 22.62 -4.74 18.54
CA PHE A 246 23.75 -5.66 18.58
C PHE A 246 23.41 -7.03 19.19
N VAL A 247 22.48 -7.08 20.12
CA VAL A 247 22.01 -8.33 20.75
C VAL A 247 20.87 -8.97 19.95
N LEU A 248 19.96 -8.16 19.43
CA LEU A 248 18.70 -8.61 18.80
C LEU A 248 18.82 -8.76 17.26
N HIS A 249 19.89 -8.24 16.68
CA HIS A 249 20.12 -8.28 15.23
C HIS A 249 20.07 -9.70 14.68
N ASN A 250 19.33 -9.90 13.59
CA ASN A 250 19.15 -11.22 12.97
C ASN A 250 18.56 -12.31 13.89
N SER A 251 17.95 -11.95 15.02
CA SER A 251 17.19 -12.86 15.88
C SER A 251 15.72 -12.96 15.45
N LEU A 252 14.97 -13.85 16.10
CA LEU A 252 13.51 -13.92 15.92
C LEU A 252 12.77 -12.69 16.48
N PHE A 253 13.41 -11.86 17.30
CA PHE A 253 12.87 -10.57 17.70
C PHE A 253 12.61 -9.65 16.51
N VAL A 254 13.55 -9.58 15.57
CA VAL A 254 13.38 -8.81 14.33
C VAL A 254 12.21 -9.34 13.51
N ILE A 255 12.04 -10.67 13.46
CA ILE A 255 10.90 -11.30 12.77
C ILE A 255 9.57 -10.87 13.40
N ALA A 256 9.45 -10.92 14.73
CA ALA A 256 8.26 -10.48 15.44
C ALA A 256 7.99 -8.99 15.21
N HIS A 257 9.03 -8.14 15.28
CA HIS A 257 8.92 -6.71 15.05
C HIS A 257 8.34 -6.39 13.66
N PHE A 258 8.98 -6.86 12.58
CA PHE A 258 8.53 -6.45 11.26
C PHE A 258 7.16 -7.05 10.89
N HIS A 259 6.77 -8.21 11.43
CA HIS A 259 5.41 -8.72 11.25
C HIS A 259 4.37 -7.87 12.00
N ASN A 260 4.72 -7.30 13.16
CA ASN A 260 3.84 -6.35 13.85
C ASN A 260 3.56 -5.09 13.02
N VAL A 261 4.55 -4.59 12.28
CA VAL A 261 4.36 -3.39 11.45
C VAL A 261 3.83 -3.70 10.05
N ILE A 262 4.21 -4.85 9.45
CA ILE A 262 3.72 -5.23 8.11
C ILE A 262 2.31 -5.82 8.19
N ILE A 263 2.10 -6.87 8.99
CA ILE A 263 0.77 -7.51 9.08
C ILE A 263 -0.17 -6.61 9.88
N GLY A 264 0.23 -6.25 11.11
CA GLY A 264 -0.58 -5.39 11.97
C GLY A 264 -0.80 -3.99 11.41
N GLY A 265 0.10 -3.48 10.58
CA GLY A 265 0.00 -2.19 9.91
C GLY A 265 -0.56 -2.31 8.48
N ALA A 266 0.29 -2.66 7.51
CA ALA A 266 -0.05 -2.61 6.10
C ALA A 266 -1.15 -3.61 5.71
N VAL A 267 -1.03 -4.90 6.08
CA VAL A 267 -2.01 -5.92 5.68
C VAL A 267 -3.39 -5.62 6.29
N PHE A 268 -3.46 -5.27 7.57
CA PHE A 268 -4.74 -4.90 8.20
C PHE A 268 -5.34 -3.65 7.54
N GLY A 269 -4.50 -2.67 7.15
CA GLY A 269 -4.94 -1.50 6.42
C GLY A 269 -5.52 -1.82 5.05
N TYR A 270 -4.86 -2.69 4.30
CA TYR A 270 -5.36 -3.08 2.98
C TYR A 270 -6.62 -3.94 3.05
N ILE A 271 -6.77 -4.81 4.08
CA ILE A 271 -8.01 -5.56 4.30
C ILE A 271 -9.15 -4.61 4.72
N ALA A 272 -8.88 -3.64 5.59
CA ALA A 272 -9.84 -2.61 5.94
C ALA A 272 -10.28 -1.81 4.72
N GLY A 273 -9.31 -1.35 3.90
CA GLY A 273 -9.56 -0.61 2.66
C GLY A 273 -10.31 -1.44 1.61
N PHE A 274 -9.91 -2.69 1.40
CA PHE A 274 -10.63 -3.61 0.53
C PHE A 274 -12.10 -3.73 0.93
N SER A 275 -12.38 -3.94 2.22
CA SER A 275 -13.74 -4.06 2.71
C SER A 275 -14.52 -2.74 2.66
N PHE A 276 -13.84 -1.61 2.86
CA PHE A 276 -14.42 -0.27 2.82
C PHE A 276 -14.80 0.15 1.40
N TYR A 277 -13.89 -0.02 0.44
CA TYR A 277 -14.10 0.38 -0.96
C TYR A 277 -14.77 -0.72 -1.81
N PHE A 278 -14.93 -1.94 -1.30
CA PHE A 278 -15.54 -3.04 -2.04
C PHE A 278 -16.93 -2.70 -2.62
N PRO A 279 -17.86 -2.07 -1.85
CA PRO A 279 -19.15 -1.68 -2.41
C PRO A 279 -19.02 -0.67 -3.55
N LYS A 280 -18.06 0.25 -3.48
CA LYS A 280 -17.78 1.23 -4.55
C LYS A 280 -17.33 0.54 -5.83
N ALA A 281 -16.46 -0.46 -5.72
CA ALA A 281 -15.89 -1.17 -6.87
C ALA A 281 -16.87 -2.17 -7.51
N PHE A 282 -17.70 -2.85 -6.70
CA PHE A 282 -18.49 -4.00 -7.15
C PHE A 282 -20.01 -3.81 -6.99
N GLY A 283 -20.48 -2.76 -6.35
CA GLY A 283 -21.90 -2.41 -6.21
C GLY A 283 -22.67 -3.20 -5.15
N PHE A 284 -22.00 -3.97 -4.29
CA PHE A 284 -22.63 -4.69 -3.18
C PHE A 284 -21.70 -4.81 -1.97
N LYS A 285 -22.28 -4.98 -0.77
CA LYS A 285 -21.53 -5.09 0.49
C LYS A 285 -21.02 -6.50 0.72
N LEU A 286 -19.86 -6.59 1.38
CA LEU A 286 -19.34 -7.86 1.89
C LEU A 286 -20.15 -8.34 3.09
N HIS A 287 -20.23 -9.66 3.27
CA HIS A 287 -20.94 -10.28 4.39
C HIS A 287 -20.22 -9.98 5.72
N GLU A 288 -20.87 -9.23 6.58
CA GLU A 288 -20.27 -8.67 7.81
C GLU A 288 -19.87 -9.74 8.83
N GLY A 289 -20.69 -10.77 9.01
CA GLY A 289 -20.41 -11.84 9.98
C GLY A 289 -19.12 -12.59 9.69
N TRP A 290 -18.92 -12.99 8.42
CA TRP A 290 -17.67 -13.64 8.01
C TRP A 290 -16.47 -12.69 8.04
N GLY A 291 -16.68 -11.40 7.78
CA GLY A 291 -15.62 -10.37 7.94
C GLY A 291 -15.16 -10.23 9.39
N LYS A 292 -16.09 -10.22 10.34
CA LYS A 292 -15.77 -10.21 11.78
C LYS A 292 -15.10 -11.50 12.25
N ALA A 293 -15.57 -12.66 11.78
CA ALA A 293 -14.93 -13.95 12.07
C ALA A 293 -13.48 -13.96 11.56
N ALA A 294 -13.26 -13.51 10.32
CA ALA A 294 -11.92 -13.39 9.75
C ALA A 294 -11.02 -12.53 10.63
N PHE A 295 -11.49 -11.34 11.05
CA PHE A 295 -10.72 -10.47 11.93
C PHE A 295 -10.31 -11.16 13.24
N TRP A 296 -11.25 -11.82 13.90
CA TRP A 296 -10.94 -12.44 15.20
C TRP A 296 -9.95 -13.60 15.07
N PHE A 297 -10.04 -14.41 14.02
CA PHE A 297 -9.03 -15.44 13.75
C PHE A 297 -7.67 -14.83 13.41
N TRP A 298 -7.63 -13.77 12.63
CA TRP A 298 -6.39 -13.08 12.29
C TRP A 298 -5.72 -12.44 13.51
N ILE A 299 -6.44 -11.66 14.29
CA ILE A 299 -5.84 -10.93 15.42
C ILE A 299 -5.39 -11.86 16.54
N SER A 300 -6.23 -12.87 16.89
CA SER A 300 -5.86 -13.88 17.87
C SER A 300 -4.67 -14.72 17.39
N GLY A 301 -4.74 -15.20 16.15
CA GLY A 301 -3.66 -15.95 15.52
C GLY A 301 -2.37 -15.14 15.42
N PHE A 302 -2.48 -13.86 15.12
CA PHE A 302 -1.34 -12.94 15.08
C PHE A 302 -0.59 -12.88 16.42
N PHE A 303 -1.31 -12.66 17.53
CA PHE A 303 -0.65 -12.61 18.84
C PHE A 303 -0.07 -13.97 19.23
N VAL A 304 -0.79 -15.07 18.99
CA VAL A 304 -0.30 -16.42 19.29
C VAL A 304 0.90 -16.79 18.41
N ALA A 305 0.96 -16.32 17.15
CA ALA A 305 2.09 -16.62 16.27
C ALA A 305 3.34 -15.78 16.58
N PHE A 306 3.19 -14.47 16.80
CA PHE A 306 4.34 -13.55 16.80
C PHE A 306 4.82 -13.14 18.19
N MET A 307 4.00 -13.17 19.25
CA MET A 307 4.50 -12.86 20.60
C MET A 307 5.53 -13.85 21.10
N PRO A 308 5.40 -15.18 20.87
CA PRO A 308 6.44 -16.13 21.23
C PRO A 308 7.78 -15.88 20.54
N LEU A 309 7.79 -15.29 19.34
CA LEU A 309 9.01 -14.99 18.62
C LEU A 309 9.82 -13.86 19.27
N TYR A 310 9.18 -12.92 19.96
CA TYR A 310 9.91 -11.95 20.79
C TYR A 310 10.67 -12.63 21.91
N ALA A 311 10.03 -13.58 22.62
CA ALA A 311 10.69 -14.38 23.67
C ALA A 311 11.86 -15.18 23.11
N LEU A 312 11.65 -15.88 21.99
CA LEU A 312 12.71 -16.63 21.31
C LEU A 312 13.88 -15.73 20.86
N GLY A 313 13.59 -14.50 20.42
CA GLY A 313 14.61 -13.53 20.08
C GLY A 313 15.46 -13.12 21.28
N PHE A 314 14.85 -12.88 22.44
CA PHE A 314 15.57 -12.62 23.70
C PHE A 314 16.35 -13.84 24.20
N MET A 315 15.88 -15.05 23.92
CA MET A 315 16.59 -16.30 24.18
C MET A 315 17.75 -16.56 23.20
N GLY A 316 18.01 -15.66 22.24
CA GLY A 316 19.10 -15.75 21.28
C GLY A 316 18.83 -16.63 20.06
N MET A 317 17.58 -17.04 19.80
CA MET A 317 17.27 -17.80 18.60
C MET A 317 17.44 -16.93 17.35
N THR A 318 18.32 -17.34 16.45
CA THR A 318 18.57 -16.64 15.19
C THR A 318 17.47 -16.91 14.17
N ARG A 319 17.19 -15.95 13.30
CA ARG A 319 16.28 -16.15 12.15
C ARG A 319 16.95 -17.03 11.06
N ARG A 320 16.16 -17.58 10.15
CA ARG A 320 16.62 -18.36 8.98
C ARG A 320 17.21 -19.73 9.33
N LEU A 321 16.84 -20.30 10.47
CA LEU A 321 17.15 -21.69 10.79
C LEU A 321 16.15 -22.63 10.08
N ASN A 322 16.68 -23.67 9.44
CA ASN A 322 15.85 -24.73 8.83
C ASN A 322 15.32 -25.71 9.88
N ALA A 323 16.08 -25.93 10.94
CA ALA A 323 15.73 -26.81 12.06
C ALA A 323 16.42 -26.34 13.34
N THR A 324 15.92 -26.78 14.49
CA THR A 324 16.54 -26.57 15.78
C THR A 324 16.46 -27.85 16.60
N THR A 325 17.51 -28.14 17.36
CA THR A 325 17.58 -29.23 18.36
C THR A 325 17.48 -28.71 19.79
N ASN A 326 17.39 -27.40 20.00
CA ASN A 326 17.30 -26.82 21.33
C ASN A 326 15.89 -27.06 21.93
N PRO A 327 15.77 -27.88 23.00
CA PRO A 327 14.49 -28.25 23.57
C PRO A 327 13.75 -27.06 24.22
N GLU A 328 14.46 -26.02 24.64
CA GLU A 328 13.87 -24.83 25.25
C GLU A 328 13.08 -23.97 24.26
N TRP A 329 13.44 -24.01 22.99
CA TRP A 329 12.78 -23.21 21.93
C TRP A 329 11.54 -23.90 21.36
N VAL A 330 11.50 -25.23 21.40
CA VAL A 330 10.46 -26.03 20.75
C VAL A 330 9.04 -25.69 21.21
N PRO A 331 8.74 -25.52 22.52
CA PRO A 331 7.39 -25.16 22.97
C PRO A 331 6.89 -23.84 22.36
N TYR A 332 7.74 -22.83 22.30
CA TYR A 332 7.38 -21.52 21.68
C TYR A 332 7.09 -21.65 20.20
N LEU A 333 7.84 -22.49 19.48
CA LEU A 333 7.62 -22.74 18.07
C LEU A 333 6.29 -23.47 17.81
N TYR A 334 5.88 -24.40 18.67
CA TYR A 334 4.55 -25.04 18.57
C TYR A 334 3.43 -24.05 18.81
N VAL A 335 3.57 -23.14 19.77
CA VAL A 335 2.60 -22.05 20.00
C VAL A 335 2.52 -21.16 18.77
N ALA A 336 3.67 -20.75 18.22
CA ALA A 336 3.70 -19.93 17.02
C ALA A 336 3.06 -20.64 15.81
N MET A 337 3.29 -21.94 15.64
CA MET A 337 2.65 -22.77 14.60
C MET A 337 1.13 -22.79 14.76
N PHE A 338 0.62 -22.97 15.97
CA PHE A 338 -0.82 -22.93 16.22
C PHE A 338 -1.41 -21.55 15.85
N GLY A 339 -0.72 -20.46 16.18
CA GLY A 339 -1.10 -19.10 15.75
C GLY A 339 -1.15 -18.97 14.23
N ALA A 340 -0.18 -19.54 13.51
CA ALA A 340 -0.19 -19.54 12.05
C ALA A 340 -1.39 -20.30 11.45
N LEU A 341 -1.80 -21.42 12.07
CA LEU A 341 -3.01 -22.16 11.67
C LEU A 341 -4.28 -21.32 11.94
N MET A 342 -4.32 -20.55 13.02
CA MET A 342 -5.43 -19.61 13.26
C MET A 342 -5.50 -18.52 12.17
N ILE A 343 -4.37 -17.96 11.77
CA ILE A 343 -4.31 -17.00 10.64
C ILE A 343 -4.82 -17.67 9.35
N ALA A 344 -4.42 -18.91 9.08
CA ALA A 344 -4.92 -19.66 7.93
C ALA A 344 -6.46 -19.85 7.96
N ALA A 345 -7.03 -20.11 9.15
CA ALA A 345 -8.48 -20.13 9.34
C ALA A 345 -9.12 -18.75 9.08
N GLY A 346 -8.45 -17.67 9.47
CA GLY A 346 -8.86 -16.30 9.16
C GLY A 346 -8.90 -16.03 7.65
N ILE A 347 -7.90 -16.48 6.90
CA ILE A 347 -7.88 -16.41 5.43
C ILE A 347 -9.03 -17.24 4.83
N ALA A 348 -9.29 -18.45 5.35
CA ALA A 348 -10.43 -19.26 4.92
C ALA A 348 -11.75 -18.53 5.15
N CYS A 349 -11.93 -17.85 6.30
CA CYS A 349 -13.11 -17.01 6.56
C CYS A 349 -13.24 -15.86 5.54
N GLN A 350 -12.14 -15.24 5.09
CA GLN A 350 -12.18 -14.20 4.04
C GLN A 350 -12.62 -14.76 2.70
N LEU A 351 -12.14 -15.94 2.31
CA LEU A 351 -12.58 -16.60 1.08
C LEU A 351 -14.07 -16.97 1.14
N ILE A 352 -14.54 -17.48 2.29
CA ILE A 352 -15.97 -17.75 2.51
C ILE A 352 -16.77 -16.45 2.48
N GLN A 353 -16.26 -15.37 3.09
CA GLN A 353 -16.87 -14.05 3.04
C GLN A 353 -17.10 -13.61 1.59
N LEU A 354 -16.07 -13.71 0.76
CA LEU A 354 -16.15 -13.34 -0.65
C LEU A 354 -17.16 -14.20 -1.40
N TYR A 355 -17.11 -15.53 -1.22
CA TYR A 355 -18.05 -16.45 -1.86
C TYR A 355 -19.51 -16.15 -1.48
N VAL A 356 -19.80 -16.01 -0.19
CA VAL A 356 -21.17 -15.74 0.30
C VAL A 356 -21.63 -14.36 -0.20
N SER A 357 -20.75 -13.36 -0.19
CA SER A 357 -21.08 -12.01 -0.67
C SER A 357 -21.42 -11.97 -2.15
N ILE A 358 -20.69 -12.74 -2.98
CA ILE A 358 -20.98 -12.88 -4.42
C ILE A 358 -22.28 -13.61 -4.65
N ARG A 359 -22.55 -14.70 -3.89
CA ARG A 359 -23.79 -15.45 -3.96
C ARG A 359 -25.00 -14.57 -3.65
N ASP A 360 -24.90 -13.78 -2.59
CA ASP A 360 -26.00 -12.97 -2.05
C ASP A 360 -25.95 -11.51 -2.55
N ARG A 361 -25.20 -11.21 -3.62
CA ARG A 361 -24.91 -9.85 -4.12
C ARG A 361 -26.17 -9.00 -4.41
N LYS A 362 -27.25 -9.63 -4.89
CA LYS A 362 -28.51 -8.92 -5.18
C LYS A 362 -29.19 -8.40 -3.91
N GLN A 363 -29.10 -9.14 -2.80
CA GLN A 363 -29.69 -8.74 -1.51
C GLN A 363 -28.86 -7.66 -0.81
N ASN A 364 -27.54 -7.64 -1.08
CA ASN A 364 -26.58 -6.71 -0.50
C ASN A 364 -26.20 -5.58 -1.46
N ALA A 365 -26.97 -5.35 -2.51
CA ALA A 365 -26.72 -4.31 -3.49
C ALA A 365 -26.64 -2.92 -2.82
N CYS A 366 -25.81 -2.04 -3.39
CA CYS A 366 -25.59 -0.69 -2.91
C CYS A 366 -25.95 0.31 -4.02
N ASP A 367 -27.26 0.49 -4.23
CA ASP A 367 -27.76 1.21 -5.38
C ASP A 367 -27.53 2.74 -5.30
N SER A 368 -27.49 3.32 -4.09
CA SER A 368 -27.25 4.77 -3.90
C SER A 368 -25.79 5.22 -4.06
N GLY A 369 -24.86 4.26 -4.07
CA GLY A 369 -23.43 4.59 -4.18
C GLY A 369 -22.71 4.98 -2.89
N ASP A 370 -23.43 5.33 -1.81
CA ASP A 370 -22.86 5.72 -0.51
C ASP A 370 -23.40 4.85 0.64
N PRO A 371 -22.86 3.62 0.81
CA PRO A 371 -23.35 2.69 1.83
C PRO A 371 -22.93 3.04 3.26
N TRP A 372 -21.94 3.92 3.40
CA TRP A 372 -21.31 4.22 4.68
C TRP A 372 -21.61 5.60 5.22
N ASN A 373 -22.23 6.47 4.44
CA ASN A 373 -22.33 7.91 4.66
C ASN A 373 -20.94 8.57 4.66
N GLY A 374 -20.20 8.33 3.57
CA GLY A 374 -18.81 8.76 3.41
C GLY A 374 -18.64 10.28 3.30
N HIS A 375 -17.41 10.76 3.51
CA HIS A 375 -17.10 12.19 3.59
C HIS A 375 -16.59 12.78 2.27
N THR A 376 -15.99 11.96 1.42
CA THR A 376 -15.22 12.34 0.25
C THR A 376 -16.00 12.13 -1.06
N LEU A 377 -15.58 12.79 -2.13
CA LEU A 377 -16.33 12.89 -3.39
C LEU A 377 -16.55 11.56 -4.12
N GLU A 378 -15.70 10.56 -3.94
CA GLU A 378 -15.92 9.24 -4.54
C GLU A 378 -17.24 8.59 -4.11
N TRP A 379 -17.78 8.95 -2.95
CA TRP A 379 -19.06 8.45 -2.46
C TRP A 379 -20.28 9.17 -3.07
N SER A 380 -20.07 10.27 -3.81
CA SER A 380 -21.16 10.99 -4.49
C SER A 380 -21.60 10.33 -5.79
N THR A 381 -20.82 9.43 -6.37
CA THR A 381 -21.16 8.68 -7.59
C THR A 381 -21.89 7.37 -7.26
N SER A 382 -22.50 6.73 -8.25
CA SER A 382 -23.07 5.37 -8.11
C SER A 382 -22.02 4.33 -7.71
N SER A 383 -22.46 3.16 -7.30
CA SER A 383 -21.60 1.99 -7.01
C SER A 383 -22.02 0.79 -7.87
N PRO A 384 -21.23 0.36 -8.86
CA PRO A 384 -19.98 0.99 -9.36
C PRO A 384 -20.19 2.38 -9.94
N PRO A 385 -19.14 3.23 -9.99
CA PRO A 385 -19.25 4.53 -10.65
C PRO A 385 -19.46 4.36 -12.16
N PRO A 386 -20.05 5.36 -12.85
CA PRO A 386 -20.08 5.40 -14.30
C PRO A 386 -18.65 5.33 -14.87
N PHE A 387 -18.49 4.83 -16.07
CA PHE A 387 -17.16 4.69 -16.69
C PHE A 387 -16.43 6.03 -16.90
N TYR A 388 -17.16 7.15 -16.91
CA TYR A 388 -16.63 8.52 -16.97
C TYR A 388 -16.45 9.15 -15.58
N ASN A 389 -16.76 8.47 -14.48
CA ASN A 389 -16.77 8.90 -13.08
C ASN A 389 -17.78 10.01 -12.78
N PHE A 390 -17.53 11.25 -13.19
CA PHE A 390 -18.38 12.41 -12.97
C PHE A 390 -18.90 12.95 -14.30
N ALA A 391 -20.21 13.09 -14.42
CA ALA A 391 -20.83 13.73 -15.58
C ALA A 391 -20.47 15.23 -15.66
N VAL A 392 -20.36 15.88 -14.51
CA VAL A 392 -19.80 17.22 -14.33
C VAL A 392 -18.83 17.16 -13.15
N ILE A 393 -17.61 17.61 -13.38
CA ILE A 393 -16.59 17.59 -12.31
C ILE A 393 -17.00 18.55 -11.20
N PRO A 394 -17.17 18.08 -9.95
CA PRO A 394 -17.59 18.93 -8.86
C PRO A 394 -16.52 19.94 -8.47
N THR A 395 -16.93 21.13 -8.05
CA THR A 395 -16.04 22.09 -7.40
C THR A 395 -15.84 21.72 -5.95
N ALA A 396 -14.60 21.58 -5.50
CA ALA A 396 -14.25 21.21 -4.13
C ALA A 396 -13.44 22.34 -3.49
N ASN A 397 -13.99 22.97 -2.46
CA ASN A 397 -13.35 24.07 -1.73
C ASN A 397 -12.95 23.67 -0.30
N THR A 398 -13.21 22.42 0.08
CA THR A 398 -13.04 21.90 1.44
C THR A 398 -12.56 20.45 1.41
N ILE A 399 -12.04 19.98 2.55
CA ILE A 399 -11.54 18.61 2.73
C ILE A 399 -12.69 17.59 2.61
N ASP A 400 -13.84 17.87 3.24
CA ASP A 400 -14.98 16.97 3.33
C ASP A 400 -16.13 17.43 2.38
N ALA A 401 -15.79 17.72 1.12
CA ALA A 401 -16.69 18.34 0.16
C ALA A 401 -18.03 17.62 -0.02
N PHE A 402 -18.06 16.29 0.07
CA PHE A 402 -19.32 15.55 -0.04
C PHE A 402 -20.16 15.63 1.24
N THR A 403 -19.55 15.69 2.42
CA THR A 403 -20.28 15.93 3.68
C THR A 403 -20.91 17.31 3.68
N GLU A 404 -20.19 18.35 3.29
CA GLU A 404 -20.73 19.70 3.20
C GLU A 404 -21.87 19.79 2.18
N ALA A 405 -21.70 19.20 1.01
CA ALA A 405 -22.78 19.11 0.03
C ALA A 405 -24.04 18.41 0.58
N LYS A 406 -23.90 17.39 1.47
CA LYS A 406 -25.03 16.76 2.15
C LYS A 406 -25.69 17.69 3.18
N GLU A 407 -24.86 18.40 3.97
CA GLU A 407 -25.33 19.38 4.98
C GLU A 407 -26.10 20.54 4.31
N ASP A 408 -25.61 21.01 3.16
CA ASP A 408 -26.23 22.08 2.37
C ASP A 408 -27.40 21.59 1.51
N GLY A 409 -27.64 20.29 1.44
CA GLY A 409 -28.70 19.68 0.62
C GLY A 409 -28.43 19.71 -0.90
N THR A 410 -27.17 19.90 -1.30
CA THR A 410 -26.76 19.97 -2.71
C THR A 410 -26.13 18.66 -3.24
N ALA A 411 -25.81 17.71 -2.37
CA ALA A 411 -25.07 16.48 -2.66
C ALA A 411 -25.58 15.66 -3.86
N TYR A 412 -26.89 15.69 -4.09
CA TYR A 412 -27.56 14.87 -5.09
C TYR A 412 -28.33 15.70 -6.12
N GLN A 413 -27.98 16.99 -6.25
CA GLN A 413 -28.58 17.86 -7.27
C GLN A 413 -28.05 17.49 -8.65
N ARG A 414 -28.98 17.37 -9.61
CA ARG A 414 -28.60 17.12 -11.00
C ARG A 414 -28.09 18.40 -11.66
N PRO A 415 -27.04 18.32 -12.48
CA PRO A 415 -26.63 19.42 -13.34
C PRO A 415 -27.77 19.81 -14.30
N LYS A 416 -27.87 21.10 -14.60
CA LYS A 416 -28.88 21.63 -15.56
C LYS A 416 -28.51 21.32 -17.02
N HIS A 417 -27.24 21.10 -17.30
CA HIS A 417 -26.71 20.87 -18.63
C HIS A 417 -25.56 19.87 -18.58
N TYR A 418 -25.47 18.99 -19.57
CA TYR A 418 -24.38 18.06 -19.76
C TYR A 418 -23.65 18.36 -21.07
N GLU A 419 -22.35 18.15 -21.09
CA GLU A 419 -21.50 18.27 -22.26
C GLU A 419 -20.96 16.89 -22.67
N PRO A 420 -20.65 16.67 -23.96
CA PRO A 420 -20.02 15.43 -24.37
C PRO A 420 -18.67 15.25 -23.68
N ILE A 421 -18.40 14.03 -23.20
CA ILE A 421 -17.18 13.73 -22.42
C ILE A 421 -16.18 13.00 -23.33
N HIS A 422 -14.96 13.52 -23.44
CA HIS A 422 -13.88 12.82 -24.14
C HIS A 422 -13.31 11.72 -23.24
N MET A 423 -13.33 10.47 -23.75
CA MET A 423 -12.81 9.30 -23.05
C MET A 423 -11.72 8.62 -23.89
N PRO A 424 -10.66 8.08 -23.27
CA PRO A 424 -9.65 7.32 -23.99
C PRO A 424 -10.21 6.00 -24.53
N ASN A 425 -9.72 5.55 -25.66
CA ASN A 425 -10.04 4.24 -26.21
C ASN A 425 -9.48 3.13 -25.32
N ASN A 426 -10.24 2.03 -25.16
CA ASN A 426 -9.73 0.82 -24.54
C ASN A 426 -8.65 0.20 -25.43
N THR A 427 -7.48 -0.08 -24.85
CA THR A 427 -6.34 -0.64 -25.58
C THR A 427 -5.82 -1.90 -24.89
N ALA A 428 -5.28 -2.83 -25.69
CA ALA A 428 -4.57 -4.00 -25.18
C ALA A 428 -3.10 -3.71 -24.80
N THR A 429 -2.68 -2.44 -24.82
CA THR A 429 -1.28 -2.02 -24.66
C THR A 429 -0.64 -2.57 -23.40
N GLY A 430 -1.31 -2.48 -22.25
CA GLY A 430 -0.79 -3.01 -21.00
C GLY A 430 -0.57 -4.52 -21.03
N VAL A 431 -1.49 -5.27 -21.63
CA VAL A 431 -1.39 -6.75 -21.76
C VAL A 431 -0.27 -7.14 -22.72
N VAL A 432 -0.19 -6.50 -23.88
CA VAL A 432 0.84 -6.82 -24.91
C VAL A 432 2.23 -6.46 -24.39
N MET A 433 2.42 -5.27 -23.83
CA MET A 433 3.71 -4.87 -23.27
C MET A 433 4.10 -5.76 -22.08
N GLY A 434 3.15 -6.10 -21.20
CA GLY A 434 3.39 -7.02 -20.10
C GLY A 434 3.82 -8.41 -20.57
N ALA A 435 3.20 -8.95 -21.62
CA ALA A 435 3.59 -10.23 -22.22
C ALA A 435 5.01 -10.17 -22.82
N LEU A 436 5.33 -9.12 -23.57
CA LEU A 436 6.66 -8.93 -24.17
C LEU A 436 7.75 -8.78 -23.11
N LEU A 437 7.49 -8.01 -22.04
CA LEU A 437 8.41 -7.86 -20.92
C LEU A 437 8.56 -9.16 -20.12
N THR A 438 7.52 -9.99 -20.04
CA THR A 438 7.60 -11.33 -19.44
C THR A 438 8.52 -12.23 -20.27
N VAL A 439 8.39 -12.21 -21.60
CA VAL A 439 9.27 -12.94 -22.50
C VAL A 439 10.71 -12.45 -22.37
N PHE A 440 10.93 -11.14 -22.30
CA PHE A 440 12.22 -10.54 -22.08
C PHE A 440 12.84 -10.99 -20.75
N GLY A 441 12.12 -10.86 -19.64
CA GLY A 441 12.59 -11.26 -18.31
C GLY A 441 12.90 -12.76 -18.23
N PHE A 442 12.03 -13.61 -18.79
CA PHE A 442 12.27 -15.05 -18.88
C PHE A 442 13.55 -15.35 -19.67
N ALA A 443 13.72 -14.74 -20.82
CA ALA A 443 14.88 -14.94 -21.67
C ALA A 443 16.19 -14.49 -21.00
N MET A 444 16.16 -13.37 -20.26
CA MET A 444 17.33 -12.91 -19.48
C MET A 444 17.70 -13.88 -18.36
N ILE A 445 16.73 -14.42 -17.65
CA ILE A 445 16.95 -15.39 -16.56
C ILE A 445 17.60 -16.67 -17.08
N TRP A 446 17.16 -17.16 -18.25
CA TRP A 446 17.63 -18.41 -18.84
C TRP A 446 18.72 -18.22 -19.91
N HIS A 447 19.29 -16.99 -20.01
CA HIS A 447 20.36 -16.63 -20.94
C HIS A 447 20.05 -16.95 -22.42
N ILE A 448 18.76 -16.82 -22.82
CA ILE A 448 18.29 -17.04 -24.18
C ILE A 448 18.37 -15.68 -24.93
N TRP A 449 19.60 -15.28 -25.30
CA TRP A 449 19.90 -13.91 -25.77
C TRP A 449 19.08 -13.48 -26.99
N TRP A 450 18.87 -14.35 -27.95
CA TRP A 450 18.05 -14.03 -29.12
C TRP A 450 16.60 -13.71 -28.74
N LEU A 451 16.04 -14.44 -27.79
CA LEU A 451 14.67 -14.23 -27.30
C LEU A 451 14.56 -12.95 -26.46
N ALA A 452 15.63 -12.61 -25.70
CA ALA A 452 15.71 -11.35 -24.98
C ALA A 452 15.69 -10.15 -25.95
N ILE A 453 16.42 -10.23 -27.07
CA ILE A 453 16.39 -9.21 -28.12
C ILE A 453 14.98 -9.09 -28.71
N VAL A 454 14.32 -10.20 -29.01
CA VAL A 454 12.94 -10.20 -29.54
C VAL A 454 11.97 -9.55 -28.54
N GLY A 455 12.05 -9.90 -27.26
CA GLY A 455 11.20 -9.31 -26.21
C GLY A 455 11.43 -7.81 -26.05
N LEU A 456 12.67 -7.37 -26.02
CA LEU A 456 13.02 -5.95 -25.87
C LEU A 456 12.64 -5.13 -27.10
N VAL A 457 13.03 -5.55 -28.29
CA VAL A 457 12.70 -4.88 -29.56
C VAL A 457 11.20 -4.88 -29.79
N GLY A 458 10.53 -6.00 -29.47
CA GLY A 458 9.06 -6.08 -29.53
C GLY A 458 8.39 -5.06 -28.59
N THR A 459 8.86 -4.91 -27.34
CA THR A 459 8.34 -3.93 -26.40
C THR A 459 8.52 -2.50 -26.90
N ILE A 460 9.73 -2.14 -27.33
CA ILE A 460 10.03 -0.80 -27.87
C ILE A 460 9.22 -0.54 -29.15
N GLY A 461 9.20 -1.49 -30.08
CA GLY A 461 8.46 -1.37 -31.32
C GLY A 461 6.95 -1.20 -31.09
N TYR A 462 6.37 -2.00 -30.19
CA TYR A 462 4.95 -1.86 -29.86
C TYR A 462 4.66 -0.52 -29.18
N PHE A 463 5.53 -0.05 -28.28
CA PHE A 463 5.38 1.27 -27.66
C PHE A 463 5.41 2.40 -28.70
N ILE A 464 6.34 2.36 -29.65
CA ILE A 464 6.43 3.35 -30.72
C ILE A 464 5.16 3.32 -31.59
N ILE A 465 4.68 2.13 -32.00
CA ILE A 465 3.45 1.97 -32.78
C ILE A 465 2.25 2.52 -32.00
N HIS A 466 2.17 2.25 -30.69
CA HIS A 466 1.08 2.76 -29.85
C HIS A 466 1.14 4.29 -29.71
N ALA A 467 2.32 4.84 -29.47
CA ALA A 467 2.52 6.28 -29.31
C ALA A 467 2.27 7.07 -30.61
N ALA A 468 2.45 6.43 -31.78
CA ALA A 468 2.23 7.03 -33.08
C ALA A 468 0.75 6.99 -33.54
N ARG A 469 -0.16 6.42 -32.73
CA ARG A 469 -1.60 6.41 -33.09
C ARG A 469 -2.24 7.76 -32.80
N ASP A 470 -2.93 8.32 -33.79
CA ASP A 470 -3.64 9.61 -33.70
C ASP A 470 -4.99 9.47 -32.99
N ASP A 471 -5.70 8.34 -33.23
CA ASP A 471 -7.01 8.08 -32.62
C ASP A 471 -6.86 7.40 -31.26
N GLN A 472 -6.82 8.20 -30.22
CA GLN A 472 -6.63 7.74 -28.83
C GLN A 472 -7.89 7.88 -27.97
N GLY A 473 -9.01 8.38 -28.50
CA GLY A 473 -10.20 8.63 -27.72
C GLY A 473 -11.50 8.68 -28.52
N TYR A 474 -12.60 8.70 -27.79
CA TYR A 474 -13.94 8.87 -28.34
C TYR A 474 -14.76 9.84 -27.48
N MET A 475 -15.79 10.42 -28.07
CA MET A 475 -16.74 11.30 -27.37
C MET A 475 -17.93 10.49 -26.87
N VAL A 476 -18.24 10.59 -25.58
CA VAL A 476 -19.49 10.07 -25.00
C VAL A 476 -20.61 11.07 -25.31
N PRO A 477 -21.68 10.67 -26.04
CA PRO A 477 -22.77 11.56 -26.37
C PRO A 477 -23.57 12.00 -25.13
N VAL A 478 -24.12 13.20 -25.16
CA VAL A 478 -24.94 13.78 -24.06
C VAL A 478 -26.10 12.87 -23.69
N GLU A 479 -26.79 12.29 -24.67
CA GLU A 479 -27.94 11.40 -24.47
C GLU A 479 -27.58 10.17 -23.63
N THR A 480 -26.33 9.65 -23.78
CA THR A 480 -25.83 8.52 -23.00
C THR A 480 -25.59 8.94 -21.55
N ILE A 481 -25.02 10.13 -21.35
CA ILE A 481 -24.76 10.68 -20.02
C ILE A 481 -26.10 10.92 -19.29
N GLU A 482 -27.04 11.61 -19.94
CA GLU A 482 -28.37 11.90 -19.38
C GLU A 482 -29.12 10.65 -18.96
N ARG A 483 -29.07 9.59 -19.78
CA ARG A 483 -29.71 8.32 -19.45
C ARG A 483 -29.08 7.67 -18.19
N ILE A 484 -27.76 7.62 -18.11
CA ILE A 484 -27.04 7.02 -16.96
C ILE A 484 -27.33 7.81 -15.68
N GLU A 485 -27.27 9.13 -15.76
CA GLU A 485 -27.52 10.01 -14.61
C GLU A 485 -29.01 9.97 -14.18
N ALA A 486 -29.95 9.81 -15.11
CA ALA A 486 -31.36 9.61 -14.80
C ALA A 486 -31.60 8.27 -14.08
N GLU A 487 -30.98 7.19 -14.52
CA GLU A 487 -31.06 5.89 -13.86
C GLU A 487 -30.49 5.95 -12.43
N GLN A 488 -29.34 6.62 -12.23
CA GLN A 488 -28.76 6.84 -10.90
C GLN A 488 -29.71 7.65 -9.99
N HIS A 489 -30.27 8.73 -10.50
CA HIS A 489 -31.19 9.55 -9.75
C HIS A 489 -32.44 8.78 -9.32
N ALA A 490 -33.01 7.95 -10.20
CA ALA A 490 -34.15 7.09 -9.89
C ALA A 490 -33.82 6.11 -8.74
N ARG A 491 -32.61 5.56 -8.69
CA ARG A 491 -32.13 4.70 -7.58
C ARG A 491 -32.01 5.48 -6.28
N LEU A 492 -31.49 6.70 -6.29
CA LEU A 492 -31.39 7.57 -5.11
C LEU A 492 -32.76 7.91 -4.52
N VAL A 493 -33.76 8.15 -5.40
CA VAL A 493 -35.17 8.36 -4.97
C VAL A 493 -35.76 7.10 -4.35
N ALA A 494 -35.54 5.94 -4.99
CA ALA A 494 -36.02 4.65 -4.49
C ALA A 494 -35.48 4.30 -3.11
N GLU A 495 -34.20 4.64 -2.84
CA GLU A 495 -33.55 4.47 -1.52
C GLU A 495 -33.88 5.60 -0.51
N LYS A 496 -34.78 6.51 -0.84
CA LYS A 496 -35.21 7.66 0.01
C LYS A 496 -34.02 8.59 0.39
N LYS A 497 -32.98 8.64 -0.42
CA LYS A 497 -31.88 9.60 -0.26
C LYS A 497 -32.31 11.01 -0.73
N ILE A 498 -33.26 11.07 -1.66
CA ILE A 498 -33.85 12.31 -2.18
C ILE A 498 -35.38 12.22 -2.04
N PRO A 499 -36.06 13.26 -1.57
CA PRO A 499 -37.53 13.31 -1.57
C PRO A 499 -38.09 13.26 -2.99
N ALA A 500 -39.14 12.45 -3.22
CA ALA A 500 -39.81 12.32 -4.52
C ALA A 500 -40.30 13.66 -5.11
N ASN A 501 -40.74 14.59 -4.26
CA ASN A 501 -41.25 15.89 -4.67
C ASN A 501 -40.23 16.88 -5.21
N ARG A 502 -38.89 16.59 -5.06
CA ARG A 502 -37.86 17.43 -5.67
C ARG A 502 -37.59 17.10 -7.15
N VAL A 503 -38.21 16.04 -7.66
CA VAL A 503 -38.06 15.64 -9.08
C VAL A 503 -38.85 16.55 -10.00
N GLU A 504 -40.03 17.04 -9.56
CA GLU A 504 -40.92 17.86 -10.38
C GLU A 504 -40.51 19.32 -10.46
N THR A 505 -39.97 19.91 -9.39
CA THR A 505 -39.56 21.33 -9.36
C THR A 505 -38.35 21.67 -10.20
N SER A 506 -37.52 20.69 -10.58
CA SER A 506 -36.35 20.93 -11.47
C SER A 506 -36.73 20.88 -12.97
N LEU A 507 -37.85 20.28 -13.32
CA LEU A 507 -38.34 20.21 -14.69
C LEU A 507 -39.26 21.39 -15.04
N GLU A 508 -39.96 22.02 -14.03
CA GLU A 508 -40.81 23.17 -14.26
C GLU A 508 -40.11 24.54 -14.21
N GLN A 509 -38.83 24.58 -13.77
CA GLN A 509 -38.01 25.81 -13.72
C GLN A 509 -36.91 25.87 -14.79
N ALA A 510 -36.91 24.98 -15.78
CA ALA A 510 -36.09 25.01 -16.98
C ALA A 510 -36.94 25.46 -18.15
#